data_98e2b238d0114fee9c390a10d85c5c02
#
_entry.id   98e2b238d0114fee9c390a10d85c5c02
#
_cell.length_a   1.000
_cell.length_b   1.000
_cell.length_c   1.000
_cell.angle_alpha   90.00
_cell.angle_beta   90.00
_cell.angle_gamma   90.00
#
_symmetry.space_group_name_H-M   'P 1'
#
loop_
_entity.id
_entity.type
_entity.pdbx_description
1 polymer ?
#
loop_
_entity_poly.entity_id
_entity_poly.type
_entity_poly.pdbx_seq_one_letter_code
_entity_poly.pdbx_strand_id
1 'polypeptide(L)'
;MVEVNDGRHFKNPYQDYMPGDQLKVGDTNIPNKIVELLNVLNSNFEKLSSSDVSMYTGLSGVGLFYYFLSQCKCELLDRKIRENGVVCTEKLLNRCLRHIDLKKLSKNISVYTSPIGPLCLGALSSVKHGSENTEAKKFVENILSASKYGLDVDCGMPDEALYGRTGYLNCLITLRENNFDIPVSVVSSITDAILKSGQKTAGAYKSNGFYNRLMYQSSKRDLCMPPLMFEWHDKCYLGGAHGFAGILTTLLKVYRLFPGSISSHSLNQLILPTVDWMSQLQIISGNWPSSLGDSLNRDVLVHWCHGATGVIPLMLSAHKFTSQDSYLKPRSIS
;
A
#
# COMPACT_ATOMS: atom_id res chain seq x y z
N MET A 1 -27.62 7.97 -9.78
CA MET A 1 -26.90 6.73 -9.41
C MET A 1 -27.55 5.59 -10.17
N VAL A 2 -26.80 4.89 -11.01
CA VAL A 2 -27.29 3.68 -11.69
C VAL A 2 -27.31 2.57 -10.63
N GLU A 3 -28.47 2.02 -10.32
CA GLU A 3 -28.56 0.83 -9.48
C GLU A 3 -27.89 -0.33 -10.22
N VAL A 4 -26.66 -0.64 -9.85
CA VAL A 4 -25.96 -1.84 -10.32
C VAL A 4 -26.36 -2.98 -9.39
N ASN A 5 -27.43 -3.68 -9.72
CA ASN A 5 -27.83 -4.89 -9.01
C ASN A 5 -27.17 -6.10 -9.70
N ASP A 6 -25.85 -6.23 -9.53
CA ASP A 6 -25.06 -7.33 -10.13
C ASP A 6 -24.81 -8.51 -9.14
N GLY A 7 -25.40 -8.47 -7.96
CA GLY A 7 -25.22 -9.48 -6.91
C GLY A 7 -23.83 -9.49 -6.25
N ARG A 8 -22.94 -8.56 -6.63
CA ARG A 8 -21.56 -8.47 -6.10
C ARG A 8 -21.39 -7.39 -5.04
N HIS A 9 -22.33 -6.45 -4.94
CA HIS A 9 -22.24 -5.30 -4.05
C HIS A 9 -23.34 -5.37 -2.98
N PHE A 10 -22.94 -5.08 -1.76
CA PHE A 10 -23.89 -4.87 -0.69
C PHE A 10 -24.50 -3.48 -0.85
N LYS A 11 -25.84 -3.40 -0.80
CA LYS A 11 -26.52 -2.11 -0.74
C LYS A 11 -26.15 -1.43 0.58
N ASN A 12 -25.60 -0.20 0.53
CA ASN A 12 -25.37 0.58 1.74
C ASN A 12 -26.72 1.01 2.34
N PRO A 13 -27.12 0.49 3.54
CA PRO A 13 -28.37 0.86 4.17
C PRO A 13 -28.26 2.18 4.98
N TYR A 14 -27.04 2.71 5.11
CA TYR A 14 -26.76 3.87 5.94
C TYR A 14 -26.83 5.17 5.12
N GLN A 15 -27.18 6.26 5.80
CA GLN A 15 -27.09 7.60 5.22
C GLN A 15 -25.62 8.02 5.05
N ASP A 16 -25.37 8.91 4.10
CA ASP A 16 -24.05 9.50 3.96
C ASP A 16 -23.66 10.29 5.22
N TYR A 17 -22.37 10.23 5.56
CA TYR A 17 -21.82 11.00 6.65
C TYR A 17 -21.99 12.50 6.38
N MET A 18 -22.55 13.21 7.35
CA MET A 18 -22.65 14.67 7.31
C MET A 18 -21.56 15.29 8.18
N PRO A 19 -20.88 16.37 7.71
CA PRO A 19 -19.91 17.08 8.53
C PRO A 19 -20.49 17.49 9.88
N GLY A 20 -19.86 17.04 10.96
CA GLY A 20 -20.32 17.27 12.33
C GLY A 20 -20.98 16.07 13.00
N ASP A 21 -21.28 15.00 12.27
CA ASP A 21 -21.75 13.75 12.86
C ASP A 21 -20.69 13.19 13.80
N GLN A 22 -21.08 12.92 15.04
CA GLN A 22 -20.20 12.29 16.03
C GLN A 22 -20.49 10.79 16.09
N LEU A 23 -19.53 9.98 15.68
CA LEU A 23 -19.57 8.54 15.90
C LEU A 23 -19.24 8.25 17.38
N LYS A 24 -20.25 7.91 18.16
CA LYS A 24 -20.06 7.41 19.54
C LYS A 24 -19.72 5.93 19.48
N VAL A 25 -18.44 5.61 19.43
CA VAL A 25 -17.94 4.20 19.34
C VAL A 25 -18.46 3.37 20.52
N GLY A 26 -18.65 3.97 21.71
CA GLY A 26 -19.19 3.27 22.89
C GLY A 26 -20.64 2.77 22.73
N ASP A 27 -21.43 3.41 21.86
CA ASP A 27 -22.83 3.01 21.60
C ASP A 27 -22.92 1.92 20.50
N THR A 28 -21.78 1.52 19.95
CA THR A 28 -21.73 0.50 18.91
C THR A 28 -21.47 -0.88 19.50
N ASN A 29 -21.88 -1.92 18.78
CA ASN A 29 -21.56 -3.32 19.15
C ASN A 29 -20.13 -3.74 18.75
N ILE A 30 -19.26 -2.79 18.37
CA ILE A 30 -17.90 -3.06 17.88
C ILE A 30 -17.04 -3.83 18.90
N PRO A 31 -16.98 -3.47 20.21
CA PRO A 31 -16.16 -4.22 21.17
C PRO A 31 -16.55 -5.69 21.27
N ASN A 32 -17.85 -5.97 21.37
CA ASN A 32 -18.36 -7.35 21.45
C ASN A 32 -18.06 -8.12 20.17
N LYS A 33 -18.18 -7.46 19.01
CA LYS A 33 -17.89 -8.09 17.71
C LYS A 33 -16.40 -8.41 17.54
N ILE A 34 -15.52 -7.55 18.05
CA ILE A 34 -14.07 -7.83 18.08
C ILE A 34 -13.81 -9.09 18.92
N VAL A 35 -14.40 -9.21 20.10
CA VAL A 35 -14.23 -10.37 20.97
C VAL A 35 -14.77 -11.64 20.30
N GLU A 36 -15.94 -11.58 19.66
CA GLU A 36 -16.52 -12.69 18.90
C GLU A 36 -15.58 -13.18 17.79
N LEU A 37 -15.07 -12.26 16.98
CA LEU A 37 -14.13 -12.58 15.90
C LEU A 37 -12.81 -13.14 16.41
N LEU A 38 -12.29 -12.60 17.53
CA LEU A 38 -11.11 -13.13 18.21
C LEU A 38 -11.32 -14.58 18.69
N ASN A 39 -12.49 -14.90 19.24
CA ASN A 39 -12.82 -16.25 19.67
C ASN A 39 -12.82 -17.23 18.47
N VAL A 40 -13.38 -16.82 17.34
CA VAL A 40 -13.36 -17.61 16.10
C VAL A 40 -11.91 -17.82 15.63
N LEU A 41 -11.10 -16.78 15.62
CA LEU A 41 -9.69 -16.86 15.20
C LEU A 41 -8.88 -17.77 16.15
N ASN A 42 -9.04 -17.60 17.47
CA ASN A 42 -8.35 -18.40 18.48
C ASN A 42 -8.72 -19.89 18.39
N SER A 43 -10.00 -20.21 18.15
CA SER A 43 -10.48 -21.59 17.99
C SER A 43 -9.91 -22.29 16.76
N ASN A 44 -9.46 -21.53 15.77
CA ASN A 44 -8.87 -22.04 14.52
C ASN A 44 -7.37 -21.81 14.43
N PHE A 45 -6.73 -21.27 15.47
CA PHE A 45 -5.32 -20.85 15.46
C PHE A 45 -4.36 -21.96 15.00
N GLU A 46 -4.51 -23.17 15.52
CA GLU A 46 -3.64 -24.30 15.15
C GLU A 46 -3.92 -24.84 13.75
N LYS A 47 -5.10 -24.56 13.19
CA LYS A 47 -5.47 -24.97 11.82
C LYS A 47 -4.97 -24.00 10.74
N LEU A 48 -4.38 -22.85 11.12
CA LEU A 48 -3.82 -21.89 10.15
C LEU A 48 -2.75 -22.56 9.31
N SER A 49 -2.85 -22.45 7.99
CA SER A 49 -1.89 -23.05 7.06
C SER A 49 -0.53 -22.34 7.13
N SER A 50 0.55 -23.13 7.09
CA SER A 50 1.92 -22.61 6.97
C SER A 50 2.41 -22.58 5.51
N SER A 51 1.57 -22.92 4.53
CA SER A 51 1.93 -22.88 3.11
C SER A 51 2.10 -21.47 2.57
N ASP A 52 1.38 -20.50 3.15
CA ASP A 52 1.52 -19.07 2.85
C ASP A 52 1.97 -18.33 4.11
N VAL A 53 3.19 -17.80 4.09
CA VAL A 53 3.77 -17.01 5.18
C VAL A 53 3.72 -15.52 4.92
N SER A 54 3.09 -15.09 3.82
CA SER A 54 3.00 -13.68 3.43
C SER A 54 2.22 -12.84 4.44
N MET A 55 2.39 -11.53 4.35
CA MET A 55 1.66 -10.59 5.21
C MET A 55 0.25 -10.30 4.66
N TYR A 56 0.06 -10.38 3.35
CA TYR A 56 -1.21 -10.00 2.73
C TYR A 56 -2.29 -11.07 2.89
N THR A 57 -1.96 -12.35 2.69
CA THR A 57 -2.90 -13.47 2.72
C THR A 57 -2.52 -14.59 3.68
N GLY A 58 -1.32 -14.51 4.26
CA GLY A 58 -0.71 -15.61 4.99
C GLY A 58 -0.54 -15.39 6.49
N LEU A 59 0.25 -16.28 7.07
CA LEU A 59 0.46 -16.35 8.53
C LEU A 59 1.03 -15.07 9.14
N SER A 60 1.96 -14.38 8.47
CA SER A 60 2.52 -13.17 9.06
C SER A 60 1.52 -12.01 9.11
N GLY A 61 0.48 -12.01 8.25
CA GLY A 61 -0.64 -11.07 8.37
C GLY A 61 -1.47 -11.30 9.64
N VAL A 62 -1.76 -12.56 9.95
CA VAL A 62 -2.41 -12.92 11.22
C VAL A 62 -1.51 -12.57 12.40
N GLY A 63 -0.20 -12.81 12.28
CA GLY A 63 0.80 -12.40 13.29
C GLY A 63 0.82 -10.89 13.50
N LEU A 64 0.77 -10.10 12.42
CA LEU A 64 0.69 -8.63 12.48
C LEU A 64 -0.59 -8.15 13.17
N PHE A 65 -1.72 -8.80 12.93
CA PHE A 65 -2.97 -8.50 13.64
C PHE A 65 -2.81 -8.70 15.15
N TYR A 66 -2.24 -9.83 15.61
CA TYR A 66 -1.98 -10.07 17.03
C TYR A 66 -0.94 -9.09 17.61
N TYR A 67 0.06 -8.69 16.81
CA TYR A 67 1.00 -7.65 17.20
C TYR A 67 0.28 -6.32 17.48
N PHE A 68 -0.56 -5.84 16.56
CA PHE A 68 -1.34 -4.62 16.80
C PHE A 68 -2.30 -4.75 17.99
N LEU A 69 -2.92 -5.91 18.15
CA LEU A 69 -3.77 -6.18 19.30
C LEU A 69 -3.00 -6.05 20.62
N SER A 70 -1.75 -6.53 20.66
CA SER A 70 -0.89 -6.42 21.85
C SER A 70 -0.51 -4.97 22.19
N GLN A 71 -0.44 -4.09 21.17
CA GLN A 71 -0.11 -2.67 21.32
C GLN A 71 -1.34 -1.78 21.52
N CYS A 72 -2.54 -2.36 21.41
CA CYS A 72 -3.79 -1.59 21.50
C CYS A 72 -3.98 -1.02 22.90
N LYS A 73 -4.17 0.32 22.97
CA LYS A 73 -4.40 1.05 24.23
C LYS A 73 -5.89 1.19 24.57
N CYS A 74 -6.79 0.52 23.82
CA CYS A 74 -8.22 0.59 24.05
C CYS A 74 -8.59 -0.06 25.38
N GLU A 75 -9.19 0.72 26.28
CA GLU A 75 -9.60 0.26 27.62
C GLU A 75 -10.75 -0.78 27.58
N LEU A 76 -11.48 -0.82 26.45
CA LEU A 76 -12.55 -1.79 26.22
C LEU A 76 -12.01 -3.23 25.94
N LEU A 77 -10.71 -3.38 25.72
CA LEU A 77 -10.06 -4.69 25.54
C LEU A 77 -9.38 -5.13 26.82
N ASP A 78 -9.76 -6.32 27.31
CA ASP A 78 -9.15 -6.93 28.48
C ASP A 78 -7.61 -7.03 28.32
N ARG A 79 -6.90 -6.80 29.41
CA ARG A 79 -5.43 -6.96 29.49
C ARG A 79 -4.98 -8.35 29.01
N LYS A 80 -5.72 -9.40 29.36
CA LYS A 80 -5.42 -10.77 28.94
C LYS A 80 -5.45 -10.95 27.42
N ILE A 81 -6.32 -10.22 26.72
CA ILE A 81 -6.37 -10.25 25.24
C ILE A 81 -5.06 -9.68 24.66
N ARG A 82 -4.55 -8.58 25.23
CA ARG A 82 -3.28 -7.98 24.80
C ARG A 82 -2.08 -8.90 25.09
N GLU A 83 -2.03 -9.50 26.29
CA GLU A 83 -0.97 -10.45 26.68
C GLU A 83 -0.99 -11.68 25.75
N ASN A 84 -2.15 -12.22 25.44
CA ASN A 84 -2.29 -13.30 24.47
C ASN A 84 -1.85 -12.87 23.06
N GLY A 85 -2.06 -11.62 22.69
CA GLY A 85 -1.57 -11.03 21.43
C GLY A 85 -0.06 -11.19 21.26
N VAL A 86 0.73 -10.91 22.32
CA VAL A 86 2.19 -11.11 22.30
C VAL A 86 2.54 -12.57 22.02
N VAL A 87 1.95 -13.48 22.78
CA VAL A 87 2.21 -14.93 22.66
C VAL A 87 1.84 -15.46 21.27
N CYS A 88 0.68 -15.05 20.72
CA CYS A 88 0.26 -15.46 19.41
C CYS A 88 1.17 -14.91 18.32
N THR A 89 1.62 -13.66 18.43
CA THR A 89 2.58 -13.05 17.50
C THR A 89 3.86 -13.88 17.44
N GLU A 90 4.48 -14.19 18.60
CA GLU A 90 5.71 -14.98 18.67
C GLU A 90 5.54 -16.38 18.07
N LYS A 91 4.44 -17.07 18.39
CA LYS A 91 4.15 -18.40 17.83
C LYS A 91 4.02 -18.37 16.30
N LEU A 92 3.30 -17.40 15.75
CA LEU A 92 3.10 -17.27 14.31
C LEU A 92 4.38 -16.85 13.60
N LEU A 93 5.14 -15.91 14.17
CA LEU A 93 6.45 -15.53 13.65
C LEU A 93 7.38 -16.75 13.55
N ASN A 94 7.49 -17.53 14.63
CA ASN A 94 8.32 -18.74 14.65
C ASN A 94 7.86 -19.78 13.62
N ARG A 95 6.55 -19.89 13.37
CA ARG A 95 6.03 -20.73 12.27
C ARG A 95 6.42 -20.16 10.89
N CYS A 96 6.29 -18.86 10.67
CA CYS A 96 6.71 -18.22 9.43
C CYS A 96 8.19 -18.43 9.14
N LEU A 97 9.07 -18.18 10.13
CA LEU A 97 10.53 -18.28 9.97
C LEU A 97 11.02 -19.69 9.64
N ARG A 98 10.30 -20.74 10.05
CA ARG A 98 10.60 -22.13 9.65
C ARG A 98 10.26 -22.43 8.19
N HIS A 99 9.36 -21.68 7.58
CA HIS A 99 8.87 -21.91 6.21
C HIS A 99 9.28 -20.81 5.23
N ILE A 100 10.08 -19.83 5.69
CA ILE A 100 10.55 -18.74 4.84
C ILE A 100 11.56 -19.22 3.81
N ASP A 101 11.36 -18.81 2.56
CA ASP A 101 12.29 -19.08 1.45
C ASP A 101 12.87 -17.77 0.91
N LEU A 102 14.07 -17.42 1.38
CA LEU A 102 14.75 -16.18 0.99
C LEU A 102 15.15 -16.12 -0.50
N LYS A 103 15.17 -17.26 -1.22
CA LYS A 103 15.44 -17.27 -2.66
C LYS A 103 14.33 -16.54 -3.46
N LYS A 104 13.12 -16.52 -2.92
CA LYS A 104 11.99 -15.80 -3.53
C LYS A 104 12.20 -14.27 -3.59
N LEU A 105 13.12 -13.72 -2.80
CA LEU A 105 13.45 -12.29 -2.81
C LEU A 105 13.99 -11.80 -4.17
N SER A 106 14.63 -12.68 -4.96
CA SER A 106 15.08 -12.32 -6.31
C SER A 106 13.94 -11.98 -7.29
N LYS A 107 12.71 -12.39 -6.98
CA LYS A 107 11.53 -12.18 -7.82
C LYS A 107 10.53 -11.19 -7.22
N ASN A 108 10.55 -11.02 -5.89
CA ASN A 108 9.57 -10.21 -5.17
C ASN A 108 10.15 -9.77 -3.82
N ILE A 109 10.24 -8.46 -3.60
CA ILE A 109 10.75 -7.87 -2.36
C ILE A 109 9.66 -7.12 -1.57
N SER A 110 8.39 -7.20 -1.98
CA SER A 110 7.31 -6.51 -1.29
C SER A 110 7.07 -7.06 0.12
N VAL A 111 6.83 -6.20 1.08
CA VAL A 111 6.44 -6.59 2.44
C VAL A 111 5.14 -7.40 2.47
N TYR A 112 4.28 -7.20 1.49
CA TYR A 112 2.95 -7.82 1.49
C TYR A 112 2.97 -9.30 1.10
N THR A 113 3.74 -9.66 0.08
CA THR A 113 3.64 -11.00 -0.55
C THR A 113 4.97 -11.75 -0.63
N SER A 114 6.04 -11.23 -0.02
CA SER A 114 7.38 -11.84 -0.04
C SER A 114 7.87 -12.21 1.38
N PRO A 115 9.03 -12.84 1.48
CA PRO A 115 9.74 -13.08 2.74
C PRO A 115 10.02 -11.83 3.58
N ILE A 116 9.96 -10.63 3.01
CA ILE A 116 10.11 -9.37 3.74
C ILE A 116 9.01 -9.21 4.80
N GLY A 117 7.80 -9.69 4.56
CA GLY A 117 6.68 -9.61 5.50
C GLY A 117 7.01 -10.20 6.88
N PRO A 118 7.30 -11.51 6.98
CA PRO A 118 7.69 -12.12 8.26
C PRO A 118 8.97 -11.51 8.85
N LEU A 119 9.95 -11.08 8.06
CA LEU A 119 11.13 -10.37 8.57
C LEU A 119 10.76 -9.02 9.20
N CYS A 120 9.85 -8.26 8.57
CA CYS A 120 9.34 -7.01 9.11
C CYS A 120 8.58 -7.24 10.43
N LEU A 121 7.70 -8.25 10.49
CA LEU A 121 7.03 -8.63 11.73
C LEU A 121 8.04 -9.01 12.83
N GLY A 122 9.10 -9.74 12.48
CA GLY A 122 10.19 -10.10 13.38
C GLY A 122 10.89 -8.86 13.95
N ALA A 123 11.25 -7.90 13.10
CA ALA A 123 11.84 -6.65 13.54
C ALA A 123 10.93 -5.90 14.53
N LEU A 124 9.64 -5.71 14.16
CA LEU A 124 8.66 -4.99 14.99
C LEU A 124 8.41 -5.67 16.34
N SER A 125 8.25 -6.99 16.37
CA SER A 125 7.92 -7.74 17.59
C SER A 125 9.11 -7.94 18.51
N SER A 126 10.33 -7.85 17.99
CA SER A 126 11.56 -8.00 18.79
C SER A 126 11.93 -6.72 19.55
N VAL A 127 11.29 -5.59 19.32
CA VAL A 127 11.54 -4.35 20.08
C VAL A 127 10.91 -4.48 21.47
N LYS A 128 11.69 -4.87 22.46
CA LYS A 128 11.32 -4.75 23.88
C LYS A 128 11.84 -3.40 24.40
N HIS A 129 11.01 -2.68 25.13
CA HIS A 129 11.32 -1.35 25.65
C HIS A 129 12.75 -1.27 26.24
N GLY A 130 13.60 -0.44 25.65
CA GLY A 130 14.84 0.03 26.25
C GLY A 130 16.12 -0.79 26.01
N SER A 131 16.11 -1.86 25.20
CA SER A 131 17.33 -2.59 24.87
C SER A 131 17.64 -2.56 23.37
N GLU A 132 18.91 -2.34 23.01
CA GLU A 132 19.43 -2.67 21.67
C GLU A 132 19.23 -4.17 21.40
N ASN A 133 18.15 -4.52 20.71
CA ASN A 133 17.85 -5.92 20.46
C ASN A 133 18.62 -6.41 19.23
N THR A 134 19.62 -7.26 19.50
CA THR A 134 20.47 -7.89 18.46
C THR A 134 19.63 -8.67 17.45
N GLU A 135 18.50 -9.26 17.87
CA GLU A 135 17.59 -10.00 17.00
C GLU A 135 16.86 -9.06 16.03
N ALA A 136 16.32 -7.94 16.53
CA ALA A 136 15.70 -6.92 15.68
C ALA A 136 16.69 -6.40 14.63
N LYS A 137 17.96 -6.15 15.01
CA LYS A 137 19.02 -5.73 14.07
C LYS A 137 19.22 -6.76 12.94
N LYS A 138 19.28 -8.05 13.26
CA LYS A 138 19.41 -9.11 12.25
C LYS A 138 18.25 -9.14 11.24
N PHE A 139 17.02 -8.95 11.72
CA PHE A 139 15.87 -8.85 10.81
C PHE A 139 16.00 -7.65 9.87
N VAL A 140 16.37 -6.48 10.40
CA VAL A 140 16.57 -5.27 9.59
C VAL A 140 17.71 -5.44 8.59
N GLU A 141 18.84 -6.02 8.98
CA GLU A 141 19.95 -6.32 8.07
C GLU A 141 19.53 -7.22 6.90
N ASN A 142 18.76 -8.28 7.18
CA ASN A 142 18.21 -9.14 6.14
C ASN A 142 17.27 -8.38 5.19
N ILE A 143 16.40 -7.50 5.73
CA ILE A 143 15.53 -6.65 4.92
C ILE A 143 16.37 -5.70 4.04
N LEU A 144 17.35 -5.00 4.62
CA LEU A 144 18.21 -4.07 3.88
C LEU A 144 19.02 -4.76 2.78
N SER A 145 19.50 -6.00 3.03
CA SER A 145 20.24 -6.78 2.05
C SER A 145 19.42 -7.17 0.82
N ALA A 146 18.08 -7.18 0.95
CA ALA A 146 17.18 -7.50 -0.16
C ALA A 146 17.06 -6.36 -1.20
N SER A 147 17.48 -5.12 -0.85
CA SER A 147 17.44 -3.97 -1.77
C SER A 147 18.12 -4.26 -3.11
N LYS A 148 19.22 -5.01 -3.10
CA LYS A 148 19.97 -5.39 -4.31
C LYS A 148 19.12 -6.01 -5.43
N TYR A 149 18.04 -6.70 -5.08
CA TYR A 149 17.14 -7.32 -6.04
C TYR A 149 16.19 -6.33 -6.73
N GLY A 150 15.97 -5.15 -6.12
CA GLY A 150 15.10 -4.10 -6.67
C GLY A 150 15.81 -3.06 -7.53
N LEU A 151 17.14 -3.10 -7.68
CA LEU A 151 17.90 -2.04 -8.33
C LEU A 151 17.86 -2.10 -9.86
N ASP A 152 17.84 -3.31 -10.43
CA ASP A 152 17.79 -3.50 -11.87
C ASP A 152 16.36 -3.27 -12.38
N VAL A 153 16.18 -2.26 -13.22
CA VAL A 153 14.87 -1.92 -13.82
C VAL A 153 14.44 -2.89 -14.91
N ASP A 154 15.34 -3.71 -15.40
CA ASP A 154 15.11 -4.67 -16.48
C ASP A 154 14.91 -6.11 -15.98
N CYS A 155 14.98 -6.35 -14.67
CA CYS A 155 14.83 -7.66 -14.07
C CYS A 155 13.37 -8.21 -14.07
N GLY A 156 12.41 -7.44 -14.57
CA GLY A 156 10.99 -7.82 -14.58
C GLY A 156 10.28 -7.65 -13.23
N MET A 157 10.94 -7.12 -12.19
CA MET A 157 10.28 -6.81 -10.92
C MET A 157 9.36 -5.60 -11.08
N PRO A 158 8.08 -5.70 -10.69
CA PRO A 158 7.14 -4.57 -10.82
C PRO A 158 7.46 -3.43 -9.83
N ASP A 159 6.89 -2.26 -10.10
CA ASP A 159 7.02 -1.11 -9.22
C ASP A 159 5.87 -0.97 -8.21
N GLU A 160 4.82 -1.78 -8.33
CA GLU A 160 3.61 -1.70 -7.54
C GLU A 160 3.77 -2.22 -6.09
N ALA A 161 2.71 -2.08 -5.26
CA ALA A 161 2.83 -2.34 -3.83
C ALA A 161 2.86 -3.83 -3.48
N LEU A 162 2.01 -4.69 -4.09
CA LEU A 162 1.85 -6.06 -3.61
C LEU A 162 3.02 -6.98 -3.95
N TYR A 163 3.70 -6.79 -5.06
CA TYR A 163 4.78 -7.69 -5.52
C TYR A 163 6.11 -6.96 -5.79
N GLY A 164 6.13 -5.63 -5.72
CA GLY A 164 7.21 -4.83 -6.26
C GLY A 164 7.96 -3.94 -5.28
N ARG A 165 8.70 -3.02 -5.88
CA ARG A 165 9.60 -2.06 -5.21
C ARG A 165 8.86 -1.16 -4.22
N THR A 166 7.64 -0.72 -4.57
CA THR A 166 6.82 0.11 -3.67
C THR A 166 6.48 -0.62 -2.37
N GLY A 167 6.17 -1.92 -2.45
CA GLY A 167 5.95 -2.72 -1.24
C GLY A 167 7.18 -2.84 -0.35
N TYR A 168 8.37 -2.86 -0.94
CA TYR A 168 9.62 -2.81 -0.18
C TYR A 168 9.82 -1.45 0.50
N LEU A 169 9.58 -0.33 -0.20
CA LEU A 169 9.61 1.00 0.42
C LEU A 169 8.60 1.12 1.57
N ASN A 170 7.42 0.50 1.46
CA ASN A 170 6.44 0.47 2.56
C ASN A 170 6.98 -0.26 3.80
N CYS A 171 7.78 -1.32 3.62
CA CYS A 171 8.52 -1.94 4.74
C CYS A 171 9.48 -0.95 5.39
N LEU A 172 10.32 -0.29 4.60
CA LEU A 172 11.32 0.68 5.12
C LEU A 172 10.65 1.86 5.83
N ILE A 173 9.53 2.36 5.30
CA ILE A 173 8.69 3.39 5.95
C ILE A 173 8.18 2.89 7.30
N THR A 174 7.60 1.68 7.34
CA THR A 174 7.08 1.09 8.58
C THR A 174 8.17 0.95 9.64
N LEU A 175 9.34 0.49 9.26
CA LEU A 175 10.48 0.38 10.17
C LEU A 175 10.93 1.77 10.67
N ARG A 176 11.03 2.76 9.78
CA ARG A 176 11.39 4.14 10.15
C ARG A 176 10.39 4.77 11.11
N GLU A 177 9.09 4.58 10.87
CA GLU A 177 8.00 5.06 11.75
C GLU A 177 8.02 4.36 13.12
N ASN A 178 8.67 3.18 13.23
CA ASN A 178 8.91 2.46 14.48
C ASN A 178 10.33 2.66 15.02
N ASN A 179 10.99 3.77 14.66
CA ASN A 179 12.29 4.23 15.16
C ASN A 179 13.49 3.34 14.82
N PHE A 180 13.40 2.50 13.80
CA PHE A 180 14.56 1.83 13.26
C PHE A 180 15.42 2.78 12.43
N ASP A 181 16.73 2.64 12.53
CA ASP A 181 17.65 3.37 11.66
C ASP A 181 17.72 2.71 10.27
N ILE A 182 17.21 3.43 9.27
CA ILE A 182 17.17 2.98 7.87
C ILE A 182 18.07 3.91 7.05
N PRO A 183 19.11 3.38 6.39
CA PRO A 183 20.01 4.18 5.57
C PRO A 183 19.28 4.86 4.41
N VAL A 184 19.40 6.18 4.29
CA VAL A 184 18.81 6.96 3.20
C VAL A 184 19.29 6.46 1.84
N SER A 185 20.54 6.00 1.73
CA SER A 185 21.10 5.47 0.49
C SER A 185 20.33 4.25 -0.06
N VAL A 186 19.87 3.35 0.81
CA VAL A 186 19.06 2.20 0.41
C VAL A 186 17.70 2.66 -0.13
N VAL A 187 17.05 3.61 0.56
CA VAL A 187 15.77 4.18 0.14
C VAL A 187 15.92 4.90 -1.20
N SER A 188 16.96 5.73 -1.33
CA SER A 188 17.28 6.48 -2.55
C SER A 188 17.47 5.55 -3.75
N SER A 189 18.25 4.48 -3.59
CA SER A 189 18.52 3.53 -4.68
C SER A 189 17.25 2.87 -5.21
N ILE A 190 16.35 2.45 -4.34
CA ILE A 190 15.05 1.85 -4.75
C ILE A 190 14.13 2.89 -5.37
N THR A 191 14.10 4.10 -4.80
CA THR A 191 13.30 5.22 -5.35
C THR A 191 13.77 5.58 -6.76
N ASP A 192 15.09 5.67 -6.98
CA ASP A 192 15.67 5.94 -8.28
C ASP A 192 15.32 4.83 -9.30
N ALA A 193 15.30 3.58 -8.87
CA ALA A 193 14.88 2.47 -9.73
C ALA A 193 13.40 2.62 -10.16
N ILE A 194 12.50 2.98 -9.24
CA ILE A 194 11.08 3.24 -9.55
C ILE A 194 10.94 4.41 -10.53
N LEU A 195 11.63 5.52 -10.29
CA LEU A 195 11.57 6.70 -11.16
C LEU A 195 12.11 6.41 -12.56
N LYS A 196 13.24 5.71 -12.65
CA LYS A 196 13.83 5.29 -13.93
C LYS A 196 12.91 4.34 -14.70
N SER A 197 12.32 3.36 -14.00
CA SER A 197 11.34 2.42 -14.58
C SER A 197 10.12 3.18 -15.13
N GLY A 198 9.55 4.10 -14.35
CA GLY A 198 8.42 4.91 -14.77
C GLY A 198 8.72 5.81 -15.97
N GLN A 199 9.90 6.42 -16.04
CA GLN A 199 10.33 7.22 -17.19
C GLN A 199 10.57 6.35 -18.45
N LYS A 200 11.17 5.17 -18.27
CA LYS A 200 11.38 4.20 -19.36
C LYS A 200 10.04 3.76 -19.98
N THR A 201 9.07 3.40 -19.13
CA THR A 201 7.72 3.03 -19.56
C THR A 201 7.02 4.20 -20.26
N ALA A 202 7.13 5.42 -19.72
CA ALA A 202 6.57 6.61 -20.37
C ALA A 202 7.19 6.83 -21.76
N GLY A 203 8.52 6.69 -21.91
CA GLY A 203 9.20 6.78 -23.19
C GLY A 203 8.69 5.77 -24.22
N ALA A 204 8.50 4.51 -23.80
CA ALA A 204 7.96 3.45 -24.64
C ALA A 204 6.51 3.75 -25.09
N TYR A 205 5.65 4.20 -24.17
CA TYR A 205 4.25 4.57 -24.45
C TYR A 205 4.13 5.76 -25.41
N LYS A 206 5.06 6.70 -25.32
CA LYS A 206 5.12 7.85 -26.25
C LYS A 206 5.53 7.40 -27.64
N SER A 207 6.60 6.61 -27.76
CA SER A 207 7.19 6.23 -29.05
C SER A 207 6.28 5.31 -29.88
N ASN A 208 5.52 4.41 -29.22
CA ASN A 208 4.63 3.47 -29.92
C ASN A 208 3.17 3.96 -30.05
N GLY A 209 2.86 5.17 -29.57
CA GLY A 209 1.52 5.75 -29.59
C GLY A 209 0.49 5.02 -28.74
N PHE A 210 0.92 4.15 -27.82
CA PHE A 210 0.02 3.33 -27.00
C PHE A 210 -0.78 4.17 -26.01
N TYR A 211 -0.16 5.21 -25.42
CA TYR A 211 -0.86 6.15 -24.55
C TYR A 211 -2.09 6.76 -25.23
N ASN A 212 -1.94 7.28 -26.45
CA ASN A 212 -3.04 7.91 -27.19
C ASN A 212 -4.19 6.92 -27.45
N ARG A 213 -3.89 5.65 -27.72
CA ARG A 213 -4.92 4.60 -27.88
C ARG A 213 -5.69 4.37 -26.59
N LEU A 214 -5.02 4.29 -25.45
CA LEU A 214 -5.66 4.12 -24.14
C LEU A 214 -6.53 5.33 -23.78
N MET A 215 -6.04 6.55 -24.01
CA MET A 215 -6.79 7.77 -23.71
C MET A 215 -7.99 7.95 -24.65
N TYR A 216 -7.88 7.51 -25.89
CA TYR A 216 -9.02 7.47 -26.81
C TYR A 216 -10.13 6.55 -26.30
N GLN A 217 -9.79 5.37 -25.82
CA GLN A 217 -10.73 4.41 -25.22
C GLN A 217 -11.38 4.95 -23.94
N SER A 218 -10.63 5.69 -23.13
CA SER A 218 -11.11 6.30 -21.88
C SER A 218 -11.85 7.63 -22.09
N SER A 219 -12.07 8.08 -23.33
CA SER A 219 -12.67 9.41 -23.65
C SER A 219 -11.95 10.62 -23.01
N LYS A 220 -10.67 10.49 -22.65
CA LYS A 220 -9.80 11.53 -22.07
C LYS A 220 -8.72 11.99 -23.06
N ARG A 221 -9.12 12.22 -24.30
CA ARG A 221 -8.21 12.45 -25.45
C ARG A 221 -7.24 13.62 -25.32
N ASP A 222 -7.66 14.65 -24.62
CA ASP A 222 -6.88 15.90 -24.50
C ASP A 222 -5.91 15.89 -23.32
N LEU A 223 -5.85 14.79 -22.57
CA LEU A 223 -4.97 14.70 -21.43
C LEU A 223 -3.54 14.32 -21.85
N CYS A 224 -2.61 15.25 -21.64
CA CYS A 224 -1.19 15.01 -21.92
C CYS A 224 -0.66 13.84 -21.07
N MET A 225 0.25 13.06 -21.67
CA MET A 225 0.89 11.94 -20.97
C MET A 225 1.74 12.45 -19.80
N PRO A 226 1.65 11.81 -18.63
CA PRO A 226 2.48 12.16 -17.47
C PRO A 226 3.94 11.75 -17.69
N PRO A 227 4.89 12.34 -16.95
CA PRO A 227 6.30 11.99 -17.05
C PRO A 227 6.65 10.59 -16.55
N LEU A 228 5.80 10.00 -15.70
CA LEU A 228 5.95 8.63 -15.22
C LEU A 228 4.75 7.78 -15.68
N MET A 229 5.03 6.59 -16.19
CA MET A 229 4.04 5.55 -16.48
C MET A 229 4.43 4.26 -15.79
N PHE A 230 3.43 3.54 -15.26
CA PHE A 230 3.65 2.27 -14.59
C PHE A 230 2.71 1.22 -15.16
N GLU A 231 3.26 0.05 -15.43
CA GLU A 231 2.54 -1.06 -16.02
C GLU A 231 2.77 -2.34 -15.20
N TRP A 232 1.73 -3.16 -15.09
CA TRP A 232 1.79 -4.49 -14.54
C TRP A 232 0.78 -5.39 -15.24
N HIS A 233 1.23 -6.55 -15.74
CA HIS A 233 0.43 -7.45 -16.57
C HIS A 233 -0.29 -6.72 -17.73
N ASP A 234 0.46 -5.98 -18.53
CA ASP A 234 0.00 -5.25 -19.71
C ASP A 234 -1.12 -4.22 -19.41
N LYS A 235 -1.21 -3.75 -18.16
CA LYS A 235 -2.19 -2.74 -17.75
C LYS A 235 -1.58 -1.64 -16.88
N CYS A 236 -2.02 -0.43 -17.14
CA CYS A 236 -1.71 0.74 -16.31
C CYS A 236 -2.79 0.90 -15.23
N TYR A 237 -2.64 0.20 -14.12
CA TYR A 237 -3.59 0.29 -12.99
C TYR A 237 -3.49 1.63 -12.27
N LEU A 238 -4.63 2.13 -11.76
CA LEU A 238 -4.70 3.44 -11.11
C LEU A 238 -4.80 3.35 -9.58
N GLY A 239 -5.22 2.21 -9.04
CA GLY A 239 -5.51 2.03 -7.62
C GLY A 239 -4.28 1.90 -6.70
N GLY A 240 -4.55 1.57 -5.43
CA GLY A 240 -3.52 1.50 -4.38
C GLY A 240 -2.65 0.25 -4.41
N ALA A 241 -3.17 -0.89 -4.91
CA ALA A 241 -2.46 -2.17 -4.88
C ALA A 241 -1.41 -2.28 -6.00
N HIS A 242 -1.84 -2.10 -7.25
CA HIS A 242 -1.03 -2.37 -8.44
C HIS A 242 -0.74 -1.13 -9.27
N GLY A 243 -1.23 0.04 -8.86
CA GLY A 243 -1.27 1.22 -9.71
C GLY A 243 -0.56 2.45 -9.17
N PHE A 244 -0.76 3.49 -9.95
CA PHE A 244 -0.15 4.80 -9.71
C PHE A 244 -0.40 5.33 -8.31
N ALA A 245 -1.63 5.17 -7.77
CA ALA A 245 -1.98 5.73 -6.47
C ALA A 245 -1.09 5.17 -5.35
N GLY A 246 -0.86 3.86 -5.33
CA GLY A 246 0.01 3.24 -4.32
C GLY A 246 1.46 3.67 -4.47
N ILE A 247 1.98 3.70 -5.69
CA ILE A 247 3.36 4.10 -6.00
C ILE A 247 3.58 5.56 -5.58
N LEU A 248 2.75 6.48 -6.08
CA LEU A 248 2.91 7.92 -5.82
C LEU A 248 2.69 8.28 -4.35
N THR A 249 1.72 7.66 -3.66
CA THR A 249 1.53 7.85 -2.21
C THR A 249 2.79 7.46 -1.44
N THR A 250 3.41 6.34 -1.82
CA THR A 250 4.64 5.85 -1.17
C THR A 250 5.80 6.80 -1.45
N LEU A 251 5.96 7.27 -2.69
CA LEU A 251 7.02 8.23 -3.04
C LEU A 251 6.88 9.56 -2.26
N LEU A 252 5.66 10.08 -2.09
CA LEU A 252 5.42 11.28 -1.28
C LEU A 252 5.74 11.05 0.21
N LYS A 253 5.42 9.88 0.75
CA LYS A 253 5.80 9.50 2.12
C LYS A 253 7.32 9.39 2.27
N VAL A 254 7.99 8.75 1.31
CA VAL A 254 9.46 8.62 1.28
C VAL A 254 10.11 10.00 1.28
N TYR A 255 9.68 10.91 0.41
CA TYR A 255 10.23 12.27 0.37
C TYR A 255 10.17 12.97 1.73
N ARG A 256 9.07 12.78 2.47
CA ARG A 256 8.87 13.39 3.79
C ARG A 256 9.70 12.73 4.89
N LEU A 257 9.76 11.38 4.90
CA LEU A 257 10.35 10.63 6.01
C LEU A 257 11.86 10.39 5.86
N PHE A 258 12.38 10.49 4.64
CA PHE A 258 13.78 10.27 4.30
C PHE A 258 14.34 11.47 3.52
N PRO A 259 14.62 12.59 4.18
CA PRO A 259 15.17 13.77 3.52
C PRO A 259 16.41 13.43 2.70
N GLY A 260 16.45 13.91 1.46
CA GLY A 260 17.55 13.65 0.52
C GLY A 260 17.42 12.36 -0.30
N SER A 261 16.42 11.50 -0.05
CA SER A 261 16.20 10.28 -0.84
C SER A 261 15.62 10.55 -2.23
N ILE A 262 14.89 11.63 -2.40
CA ILE A 262 14.30 12.10 -3.66
C ILE A 262 14.76 13.54 -3.86
N SER A 263 15.28 13.87 -5.04
CA SER A 263 15.65 15.24 -5.37
C SER A 263 14.44 16.15 -5.55
N SER A 264 14.58 17.44 -5.26
CA SER A 264 13.52 18.43 -5.55
C SER A 264 13.17 18.47 -7.04
N HIS A 265 14.15 18.20 -7.93
CA HIS A 265 13.90 18.07 -9.35
C HIS A 265 12.96 16.89 -9.65
N SER A 266 13.28 15.70 -9.15
CA SER A 266 12.42 14.50 -9.35
C SER A 266 11.03 14.70 -8.79
N LEU A 267 10.90 15.33 -7.63
CA LEU A 267 9.60 15.65 -7.06
C LEU A 267 8.78 16.57 -7.98
N ASN A 268 9.38 17.71 -8.39
CA ASN A 268 8.64 18.76 -9.10
C ASN A 268 8.47 18.47 -10.61
N GLN A 269 9.35 17.67 -11.23
CA GLN A 269 9.29 17.39 -12.66
C GLN A 269 8.72 16.00 -12.99
N LEU A 270 8.67 15.08 -12.03
CA LEU A 270 8.21 13.72 -12.28
C LEU A 270 7.01 13.36 -11.40
N ILE A 271 7.15 13.46 -10.07
CA ILE A 271 6.14 12.92 -9.14
C ILE A 271 4.89 13.80 -9.13
N LEU A 272 5.01 15.10 -8.81
CA LEU A 272 3.85 16.00 -8.72
C LEU A 272 3.10 16.15 -10.05
N PRO A 273 3.74 16.31 -11.22
CA PRO A 273 3.00 16.32 -12.49
C PRO A 273 2.25 15.02 -12.78
N THR A 274 2.77 13.86 -12.31
CA THR A 274 2.05 12.59 -12.43
C THR A 274 0.86 12.52 -11.46
N VAL A 275 0.97 13.10 -10.26
CA VAL A 275 -0.16 13.24 -9.32
C VAL A 275 -1.25 14.16 -9.90
N ASP A 276 -0.86 15.29 -10.49
CA ASP A 276 -1.78 16.22 -11.15
C ASP A 276 -2.54 15.54 -12.30
N TRP A 277 -1.82 14.74 -13.10
CA TRP A 277 -2.41 13.93 -14.13
C TRP A 277 -3.41 12.90 -13.56
N MET A 278 -3.04 12.18 -12.49
CA MET A 278 -3.93 11.23 -11.80
C MET A 278 -5.23 11.90 -11.33
N SER A 279 -5.16 13.12 -10.79
CA SER A 279 -6.34 13.86 -10.34
C SER A 279 -7.33 14.13 -11.46
N GLN A 280 -6.86 14.23 -12.72
CA GLN A 280 -7.67 14.50 -13.91
C GLN A 280 -8.41 13.28 -14.45
N LEU A 281 -8.08 12.08 -13.94
CA LEU A 281 -8.75 10.83 -14.33
C LEU A 281 -10.02 10.55 -13.53
N GLN A 282 -10.35 11.39 -12.55
CA GLN A 282 -11.59 11.26 -11.79
C GLN A 282 -12.81 11.30 -12.73
N ILE A 283 -13.74 10.39 -12.51
CA ILE A 283 -15.00 10.33 -13.27
C ILE A 283 -16.13 11.05 -12.51
N ILE A 284 -17.29 11.21 -13.17
CA ILE A 284 -18.43 12.01 -12.66
C ILE A 284 -18.91 11.58 -11.29
N SER A 285 -18.88 10.28 -10.99
CA SER A 285 -19.27 9.74 -9.68
C SER A 285 -18.31 10.09 -8.53
N GLY A 286 -17.17 10.69 -8.83
CA GLY A 286 -16.08 10.89 -7.88
C GLY A 286 -15.11 9.72 -7.77
N ASN A 287 -15.35 8.61 -8.48
CA ASN A 287 -14.48 7.45 -8.51
C ASN A 287 -13.35 7.58 -9.54
N TRP A 288 -12.48 6.58 -9.63
CA TRP A 288 -11.45 6.42 -10.66
C TRP A 288 -11.62 5.07 -11.36
N PRO A 289 -11.31 4.98 -12.68
CA PRO A 289 -11.25 3.69 -13.38
C PRO A 289 -10.24 2.74 -12.76
N SER A 290 -10.40 1.44 -12.96
CA SER A 290 -9.43 0.45 -12.46
C SER A 290 -8.08 0.58 -13.15
N SER A 291 -8.09 0.81 -14.48
CA SER A 291 -6.90 0.99 -15.31
C SER A 291 -7.17 1.97 -16.45
N LEU A 292 -6.09 2.48 -17.06
CA LEU A 292 -6.19 3.25 -18.29
C LEU A 292 -6.79 2.39 -19.39
N GLY A 293 -7.65 2.99 -20.20
CA GLY A 293 -8.37 2.31 -21.28
C GLY A 293 -9.67 1.64 -20.84
N ASP A 294 -9.94 1.55 -19.54
CA ASP A 294 -11.24 1.08 -19.06
C ASP A 294 -12.36 2.06 -19.48
N SER A 295 -13.50 1.48 -19.87
CA SER A 295 -14.69 2.28 -20.20
C SER A 295 -15.18 3.05 -18.98
N LEU A 296 -15.46 4.35 -19.14
CA LEU A 296 -16.01 5.20 -18.07
C LEU A 296 -17.40 4.75 -17.61
N ASN A 297 -18.10 3.92 -18.41
CA ASN A 297 -19.39 3.32 -18.03
C ASN A 297 -19.20 2.14 -17.06
N ARG A 298 -17.97 1.73 -16.79
CA ARG A 298 -17.64 0.61 -15.90
C ARG A 298 -17.21 1.09 -14.52
N ASP A 299 -18.04 1.92 -13.92
CA ASP A 299 -17.84 2.48 -12.57
C ASP A 299 -18.40 1.53 -11.50
N VAL A 300 -17.71 0.41 -11.28
CA VAL A 300 -18.20 -0.66 -10.40
C VAL A 300 -17.29 -0.97 -9.22
N LEU A 301 -16.01 -0.55 -9.24
CA LEU A 301 -15.06 -0.91 -8.20
C LEU A 301 -14.71 0.32 -7.34
N VAL A 302 -15.05 0.23 -6.04
CA VAL A 302 -14.73 1.25 -5.03
C VAL A 302 -13.92 0.56 -3.92
N HIS A 303 -12.75 0.04 -4.30
CA HIS A 303 -11.86 -0.71 -3.43
C HIS A 303 -10.51 0.01 -3.29
N TRP A 304 -9.74 -0.34 -2.25
CA TRP A 304 -8.36 0.16 -2.13
C TRP A 304 -7.52 -0.24 -3.34
N CYS A 305 -7.65 -1.48 -3.81
CA CYS A 305 -6.92 -1.96 -4.97
C CYS A 305 -7.35 -1.29 -6.29
N HIS A 306 -8.62 -0.90 -6.43
CA HIS A 306 -9.20 -0.31 -7.64
C HIS A 306 -10.26 0.73 -7.28
N GLY A 307 -10.08 1.97 -7.69
CA GLY A 307 -11.05 3.04 -7.47
C GLY A 307 -10.67 4.06 -6.40
N ALA A 308 -11.65 4.87 -6.01
CA ALA A 308 -11.47 6.05 -5.17
C ALA A 308 -10.78 5.76 -3.82
N THR A 309 -11.12 4.65 -3.16
CA THR A 309 -10.55 4.28 -1.85
C THR A 309 -9.03 4.13 -1.88
N GLY A 310 -8.47 3.74 -3.02
CA GLY A 310 -7.01 3.69 -3.23
C GLY A 310 -6.40 5.02 -3.63
N VAL A 311 -7.17 5.89 -4.31
CA VAL A 311 -6.68 7.18 -4.83
C VAL A 311 -6.81 8.31 -3.81
N ILE A 312 -7.85 8.31 -2.97
CA ILE A 312 -8.05 9.34 -1.94
C ILE A 312 -6.83 9.55 -1.04
N PRO A 313 -6.12 8.50 -0.53
CA PRO A 313 -4.89 8.67 0.23
C PRO A 313 -3.79 9.43 -0.54
N LEU A 314 -3.70 9.25 -1.86
CA LEU A 314 -2.78 10.01 -2.70
C LEU A 314 -3.18 11.49 -2.74
N MET A 315 -4.45 11.79 -3.00
CA MET A 315 -4.94 13.17 -3.07
C MET A 315 -4.75 13.90 -1.74
N LEU A 316 -5.06 13.25 -0.62
CA LEU A 316 -4.82 13.79 0.72
C LEU A 316 -3.33 14.03 1.00
N SER A 317 -2.46 13.12 0.56
CA SER A 317 -1.00 13.27 0.70
C SER A 317 -0.48 14.44 -0.13
N ALA A 318 -0.97 14.57 -1.37
CA ALA A 318 -0.61 15.67 -2.26
C ALA A 318 -1.09 17.03 -1.70
N HIS A 319 -2.32 17.11 -1.21
CA HIS A 319 -2.82 18.31 -0.53
C HIS A 319 -1.94 18.70 0.66
N LYS A 320 -1.65 17.75 1.56
CA LYS A 320 -0.78 18.01 2.74
C LYS A 320 0.61 18.48 2.35
N PHE A 321 1.09 18.05 1.19
CA PHE A 321 2.41 18.39 0.70
C PHE A 321 2.45 19.75 0.01
N THR A 322 1.46 20.07 -0.85
CA THR A 322 1.45 21.26 -1.70
C THR A 322 0.59 22.39 -1.15
N SER A 323 -0.27 22.14 -0.16
CA SER A 323 -1.33 23.04 0.33
C SER A 323 -2.35 23.44 -0.76
N GLN A 324 -2.47 22.68 -1.84
CA GLN A 324 -3.41 22.95 -2.93
C GLN A 324 -4.77 22.27 -2.68
N ASP A 325 -5.81 23.07 -2.47
CA ASP A 325 -7.19 22.59 -2.25
C ASP A 325 -7.79 21.87 -3.46
N SER A 326 -7.20 22.00 -4.64
CA SER A 326 -7.64 21.32 -5.86
C SER A 326 -7.65 19.80 -5.72
N TYR A 327 -6.81 19.23 -4.86
CA TYR A 327 -6.79 17.80 -4.57
C TYR A 327 -7.93 17.32 -3.67
N LEU A 328 -8.58 18.23 -2.92
CA LEU A 328 -9.69 17.91 -2.02
C LEU A 328 -11.07 18.06 -2.67
N LYS A 329 -11.14 18.70 -3.82
CA LYS A 329 -12.41 19.02 -4.49
C LYS A 329 -12.65 18.04 -5.63
N PRO A 330 -13.89 17.52 -5.77
CA PRO A 330 -14.27 16.84 -7.02
C PRO A 330 -14.02 17.80 -8.17
N ARG A 331 -13.40 17.32 -9.24
CA ARG A 331 -13.27 18.17 -10.43
C ARG A 331 -14.65 18.39 -11.03
N SER A 332 -15.06 19.65 -11.11
CA SER A 332 -16.23 20.07 -11.90
C SER A 332 -15.93 19.71 -13.36
N ILE A 333 -16.82 18.96 -13.97
CA ILE A 333 -16.78 18.70 -15.40
C ILE A 333 -17.25 19.99 -16.07
N SER A 334 -16.27 20.74 -16.58
CA SER A 334 -16.53 21.80 -17.55
C SER A 334 -16.73 21.20 -18.93
#